data_a0aaa334eb4cf3ca45289b35ed478b7f
#
_entry.id   a0aaa334eb4cf3ca45289b35ed478b7f
#
_cell.length_a   1.000
_cell.length_b   1.000
_cell.length_c   1.000
_cell.angle_alpha   90.00
_cell.angle_beta   90.00
_cell.angle_gamma   90.00
#
_symmetry.space_group_name_H-M   'P 1'
#
loop_
_entity.id
_entity.type
_entity.pdbx_description
1 polymer ?
#
loop_
_entity_poly.entity_id
_entity_poly.type
_entity_poly.pdbx_seq_one_letter_code
_entity_poly.pdbx_strand_id
1 'polypeptide(L)'
;MTCQSNSPPIIRRGRANGKFGFNKAIAVYDYIAAQAPGFKDVNLKRVQAQRLSTSIVMGRDEKLIAAAVFENETIEKPTLGRYTLDAELGKGAMGVVYRGLDPKIGRVVALKTMALAEEFSGDELVDARARFFREAETAGRLQHPNIVTIFDAGEESDLAYIAMEFVGGTDLVKHTKPESLLPVDTVLSIVSRVSLALDYAHRQQVVHRDIKPANIMFEPDTNAVKVTDFGIARISDSYKTKTGLVLGTPSFMSPEQLAGASADGRSDLYSLGVTLYQLLTGV
;
A
#
# COMPACT_ATOMS: atom_id res chain seq x y z
N MET A 1 -10.17 -58.70 6.40
CA MET A 1 -10.93 -57.51 5.99
C MET A 1 -10.27 -56.30 6.61
N THR A 2 -9.35 -55.69 5.85
CA THR A 2 -8.56 -54.54 6.26
C THR A 2 -9.23 -53.28 5.80
N CYS A 3 -9.67 -52.45 6.73
CA CYS A 3 -10.26 -51.14 6.49
C CYS A 3 -9.14 -50.16 6.06
N GLN A 4 -9.09 -49.81 4.79
CA GLN A 4 -8.23 -48.75 4.31
C GLN A 4 -8.89 -47.41 4.63
N SER A 5 -8.23 -46.61 5.49
CA SER A 5 -8.61 -45.22 5.77
C SER A 5 -8.30 -44.33 4.56
N ASN A 6 -9.33 -43.95 3.81
CA ASN A 6 -9.24 -42.94 2.76
C ASN A 6 -9.17 -41.53 3.42
N SER A 7 -7.98 -41.09 3.78
CA SER A 7 -7.74 -39.69 4.10
C SER A 7 -7.58 -38.92 2.79
N PRO A 8 -8.29 -37.78 2.58
CA PRO A 8 -8.11 -36.99 1.37
C PRO A 8 -6.72 -36.37 1.33
N PRO A 9 -6.13 -36.19 0.14
CA PRO A 9 -4.78 -35.61 0.00
C PRO A 9 -4.77 -34.19 0.53
N ILE A 10 -3.73 -33.87 1.33
CA ILE A 10 -3.43 -32.52 1.81
C ILE A 10 -3.07 -31.66 0.59
N ILE A 11 -4.01 -30.83 0.15
CA ILE A 11 -3.77 -29.87 -0.93
C ILE A 11 -2.90 -28.75 -0.34
N ARG A 12 -1.62 -28.76 -0.63
CA ARG A 12 -0.74 -27.60 -0.41
C ARG A 12 -1.31 -26.44 -1.22
N ARG A 13 -1.61 -25.31 -0.55
CA ARG A 13 -2.07 -24.07 -1.18
C ARG A 13 -1.06 -23.63 -2.24
N GLY A 14 -1.37 -23.88 -3.53
CA GLY A 14 -0.58 -23.37 -4.64
C GLY A 14 -0.91 -21.91 -4.89
N ARG A 15 0.10 -21.07 -4.92
CA ARG A 15 0.00 -19.65 -5.31
C ARG A 15 -0.51 -19.54 -6.74
N ALA A 16 -1.55 -18.73 -6.93
CA ALA A 16 -2.03 -18.35 -8.25
C ALA A 16 -1.35 -17.04 -8.67
N ASN A 17 -0.20 -17.11 -9.31
CA ASN A 17 0.46 -15.95 -9.92
C ASN A 17 -0.04 -15.79 -11.35
N GLY A 18 -0.75 -14.71 -11.64
CA GLY A 18 -1.16 -14.28 -12.97
C GLY A 18 -2.12 -15.25 -13.72
N LYS A 19 -2.18 -15.12 -15.04
CA LYS A 19 -3.05 -15.86 -15.96
C LYS A 19 -3.02 -17.39 -15.78
N PHE A 20 -1.86 -17.95 -15.44
CA PHE A 20 -1.67 -19.38 -15.18
C PHE A 20 -2.26 -19.84 -13.83
N GLY A 21 -2.38 -18.96 -12.87
CA GLY A 21 -2.90 -19.29 -11.54
C GLY A 21 -4.41 -19.49 -11.53
N PHE A 22 -5.17 -18.68 -12.24
CA PHE A 22 -6.63 -18.80 -12.30
C PHE A 22 -7.07 -20.08 -13.03
N ASN A 23 -6.41 -20.46 -14.12
CA ASN A 23 -6.71 -21.71 -14.84
C ASN A 23 -6.43 -22.94 -13.95
N LYS A 24 -5.37 -22.92 -13.15
CA LYS A 24 -5.10 -23.99 -12.17
C LYS A 24 -6.14 -24.01 -11.05
N ALA A 25 -6.56 -22.84 -10.56
CA ALA A 25 -7.61 -22.75 -9.54
C ALA A 25 -8.94 -23.27 -10.08
N ILE A 26 -9.33 -22.91 -11.30
CA ILE A 26 -10.53 -23.43 -11.97
C ILE A 26 -10.47 -24.96 -12.05
N ALA A 27 -9.36 -25.54 -12.53
CA ALA A 27 -9.21 -26.99 -12.64
C ALA A 27 -9.33 -27.71 -11.28
N VAL A 28 -8.79 -27.11 -10.21
CA VAL A 28 -8.93 -27.64 -8.85
C VAL A 28 -10.38 -27.56 -8.36
N TYR A 29 -11.06 -26.44 -8.59
CA TYR A 29 -12.47 -26.29 -8.22
C TYR A 29 -13.38 -27.19 -9.04
N ASP A 30 -13.12 -27.41 -10.33
CA ASP A 30 -13.84 -28.37 -11.18
C ASP A 30 -13.66 -29.80 -10.64
N TYR A 31 -12.45 -30.19 -10.27
CA TYR A 31 -12.18 -31.49 -9.68
C TYR A 31 -12.92 -31.68 -8.34
N ILE A 32 -12.87 -30.70 -7.44
CA ILE A 32 -13.59 -30.77 -6.15
C ILE A 32 -15.10 -30.83 -6.38
N ALA A 33 -15.65 -30.02 -7.28
CA ALA A 33 -17.07 -30.01 -7.59
C ALA A 33 -17.56 -31.34 -8.18
N ALA A 34 -16.73 -32.03 -8.96
CA ALA A 34 -17.04 -33.34 -9.51
C ALA A 34 -17.02 -34.45 -8.46
N GLN A 35 -16.11 -34.39 -7.49
CA GLN A 35 -15.98 -35.40 -6.43
C GLN A 35 -16.93 -35.17 -5.25
N ALA A 36 -17.25 -33.91 -4.96
CA ALA A 36 -18.08 -33.50 -3.82
C ALA A 36 -18.93 -32.27 -4.17
N PRO A 37 -20.05 -32.42 -4.90
CA PRO A 37 -20.85 -31.31 -5.43
C PRO A 37 -21.39 -30.33 -4.38
N GLY A 38 -21.51 -30.75 -3.11
CA GLY A 38 -21.97 -29.94 -1.97
C GLY A 38 -20.86 -29.44 -1.08
N PHE A 39 -19.59 -29.55 -1.47
CA PHE A 39 -18.48 -29.15 -0.61
C PHE A 39 -18.34 -27.62 -0.54
N LYS A 40 -18.76 -27.05 0.61
CA LYS A 40 -18.68 -25.62 0.91
C LYS A 40 -19.12 -24.71 -0.26
N ASP A 41 -18.36 -23.68 -0.54
CA ASP A 41 -18.58 -22.66 -1.57
C ASP A 41 -17.83 -22.93 -2.89
N VAL A 42 -17.48 -24.19 -3.16
CA VAL A 42 -16.65 -24.59 -4.31
C VAL A 42 -17.20 -24.11 -5.66
N ASN A 43 -18.53 -24.19 -5.85
CA ASN A 43 -19.15 -23.72 -7.08
C ASN A 43 -19.08 -22.20 -7.24
N LEU A 44 -19.21 -21.45 -6.12
CA LEU A 44 -19.08 -20.00 -6.11
C LEU A 44 -17.65 -19.58 -6.46
N LYS A 45 -16.65 -20.20 -5.83
CA LYS A 45 -15.22 -19.94 -6.08
C LYS A 45 -14.81 -20.32 -7.51
N ARG A 46 -15.37 -21.39 -8.06
CA ARG A 46 -15.17 -21.76 -9.46
C ARG A 46 -15.63 -20.66 -10.42
N VAL A 47 -16.86 -20.17 -10.23
CA VAL A 47 -17.43 -19.10 -11.05
C VAL A 47 -16.62 -17.80 -10.93
N GLN A 48 -16.16 -17.48 -9.75
CA GLN A 48 -15.29 -16.31 -9.49
C GLN A 48 -13.97 -16.44 -10.25
N ALA A 49 -13.29 -17.58 -10.13
CA ALA A 49 -12.03 -17.84 -10.83
C ALA A 49 -12.20 -17.82 -12.37
N GLN A 50 -13.31 -18.34 -12.89
CA GLN A 50 -13.64 -18.27 -14.32
C GLN A 50 -13.85 -16.82 -14.78
N ARG A 51 -14.61 -16.01 -14.04
CA ARG A 51 -14.84 -14.59 -14.37
C ARG A 51 -13.54 -13.80 -14.39
N LEU A 52 -12.67 -13.99 -13.40
CA LEU A 52 -11.36 -13.35 -13.34
C LEU A 52 -10.45 -13.77 -14.48
N SER A 53 -10.40 -15.07 -14.82
CA SER A 53 -9.65 -15.58 -15.97
C SER A 53 -10.14 -14.99 -17.30
N THR A 54 -11.45 -14.89 -17.50
CA THR A 54 -12.05 -14.32 -18.71
C THR A 54 -11.81 -12.83 -18.85
N SER A 55 -11.86 -12.08 -17.72
CA SER A 55 -11.61 -10.65 -17.72
C SER A 55 -10.17 -10.30 -18.07
N ILE A 56 -9.20 -11.10 -17.61
CA ILE A 56 -7.78 -10.96 -17.96
C ILE A 56 -7.53 -11.28 -19.44
N VAL A 57 -8.23 -12.29 -19.99
CA VAL A 57 -8.11 -12.65 -21.41
C VAL A 57 -8.66 -11.56 -22.33
N MET A 58 -9.70 -10.82 -21.91
CA MET A 58 -10.33 -9.76 -22.69
C MET A 58 -9.62 -8.40 -22.59
N GLY A 59 -8.50 -8.30 -21.86
CA GLY A 59 -7.74 -7.05 -21.72
C GLY A 59 -8.53 -5.90 -21.05
N ARG A 60 -9.58 -6.24 -20.29
CA ARG A 60 -10.34 -5.26 -19.53
C ARG A 60 -9.51 -4.80 -18.33
N ASP A 61 -9.49 -3.48 -18.13
CA ASP A 61 -8.75 -2.81 -17.07
C ASP A 61 -8.89 -3.50 -15.70
N GLU A 62 -7.75 -3.73 -15.01
CA GLU A 62 -7.71 -4.24 -13.63
C GLU A 62 -8.63 -3.45 -12.68
N LYS A 63 -8.85 -2.16 -12.95
CA LYS A 63 -9.79 -1.29 -12.22
C LYS A 63 -11.25 -1.73 -12.32
N LEU A 64 -11.68 -2.23 -13.49
CA LEU A 64 -13.05 -2.75 -13.67
C LEU A 64 -13.25 -4.08 -12.96
N ILE A 65 -12.19 -4.88 -12.84
CA ILE A 65 -12.23 -6.17 -12.12
C ILE A 65 -12.30 -5.92 -10.61
N ALA A 66 -11.50 -4.99 -10.10
CA ALA A 66 -11.53 -4.58 -8.69
C ALA A 66 -12.90 -4.00 -8.34
N ALA A 67 -13.43 -3.07 -9.12
CA ALA A 67 -14.77 -2.51 -8.92
C ALA A 67 -15.85 -3.59 -8.89
N ALA A 68 -15.85 -4.54 -9.82
CA ALA A 68 -16.84 -5.62 -9.89
C ALA A 68 -16.79 -6.58 -8.67
N VAL A 69 -15.63 -6.73 -8.03
CA VAL A 69 -15.48 -7.53 -6.79
C VAL A 69 -16.03 -6.77 -5.60
N PHE A 70 -15.86 -5.45 -5.56
CA PHE A 70 -16.31 -4.61 -4.43
C PHE A 70 -17.79 -4.20 -4.51
N GLU A 71 -18.37 -4.13 -5.72
CA GLU A 71 -19.77 -3.68 -5.94
C GLU A 71 -20.83 -4.78 -5.80
N ASN A 72 -20.44 -6.06 -5.68
CA ASN A 72 -21.40 -7.17 -5.65
C ASN A 72 -21.77 -7.53 -4.20
N GLU A 73 -22.94 -7.09 -3.74
CA GLU A 73 -23.46 -7.32 -2.38
C GLU A 73 -23.61 -8.80 -1.98
N THR A 74 -23.57 -9.73 -2.92
CA THR A 74 -23.68 -11.19 -2.67
C THR A 74 -22.32 -11.86 -2.45
N ILE A 75 -21.21 -11.14 -2.59
CA ILE A 75 -19.86 -11.66 -2.38
C ILE A 75 -19.35 -11.12 -1.04
N GLU A 76 -18.93 -12.01 -0.14
CA GLU A 76 -18.21 -11.59 1.08
C GLU A 76 -17.04 -10.68 0.67
N LYS A 77 -17.04 -9.46 1.21
CA LYS A 77 -15.98 -8.49 0.95
C LYS A 77 -14.63 -9.09 1.34
N PRO A 78 -13.57 -8.87 0.57
CA PRO A 78 -12.26 -9.36 0.92
C PRO A 78 -11.80 -8.75 2.25
N THR A 79 -11.09 -9.56 3.03
CA THR A 79 -10.54 -9.14 4.32
C THR A 79 -9.02 -9.18 4.31
N LEU A 80 -8.40 -8.35 5.12
CA LEU A 80 -6.98 -8.36 5.40
C LEU A 80 -6.78 -8.14 6.90
N GLY A 81 -6.25 -9.14 7.60
CA GLY A 81 -6.31 -9.19 9.05
C GLY A 81 -7.76 -9.11 9.55
N ARG A 82 -8.06 -8.13 10.39
CA ARG A 82 -9.43 -7.88 10.87
C ARG A 82 -10.23 -6.91 9.99
N TYR A 83 -9.61 -6.29 9.02
CA TYR A 83 -10.20 -5.22 8.22
C TYR A 83 -10.97 -5.78 7.03
N THR A 84 -12.16 -5.23 6.77
CA THR A 84 -12.93 -5.51 5.56
C THR A 84 -12.57 -4.47 4.51
N LEU A 85 -12.13 -4.90 3.32
CA LEU A 85 -11.76 -4.00 2.22
C LEU A 85 -13.00 -3.64 1.41
N ASP A 86 -13.13 -2.36 1.03
CA ASP A 86 -14.29 -1.88 0.27
C ASP A 86 -13.94 -1.15 -1.04
N ALA A 87 -12.73 -0.65 -1.20
CA ALA A 87 -12.27 -0.02 -2.44
C ALA A 87 -10.74 -0.01 -2.55
N GLU A 88 -10.21 -0.02 -3.76
CA GLU A 88 -8.82 0.32 -4.04
C GLU A 88 -8.69 1.85 -4.18
N LEU A 89 -7.79 2.46 -3.39
CA LEU A 89 -7.53 3.90 -3.42
C LEU A 89 -6.41 4.26 -4.39
N GLY A 90 -5.43 3.38 -4.54
CA GLY A 90 -4.32 3.61 -5.45
C GLY A 90 -3.30 2.48 -5.44
N LYS A 91 -2.51 2.41 -6.53
CA LYS A 91 -1.41 1.46 -6.70
C LYS A 91 -0.12 2.24 -6.88
N GLY A 92 0.86 1.94 -6.06
CA GLY A 92 2.21 2.53 -6.10
C GLY A 92 3.29 1.50 -6.35
N ALA A 93 4.52 1.96 -6.44
CA ALA A 93 5.68 1.08 -6.65
C ALA A 93 5.89 0.05 -5.53
N MET A 94 5.39 0.34 -4.33
CA MET A 94 5.58 -0.50 -3.12
C MET A 94 4.33 -1.32 -2.74
N GLY A 95 3.28 -1.30 -3.55
CA GLY A 95 2.05 -2.04 -3.26
C GLY A 95 0.78 -1.25 -3.52
N VAL A 96 -0.32 -1.72 -2.96
CA VAL A 96 -1.66 -1.18 -3.18
C VAL A 96 -2.18 -0.59 -1.87
N VAL A 97 -2.89 0.52 -1.97
CA VAL A 97 -3.61 1.13 -0.85
C VAL A 97 -5.10 0.88 -1.02
N TYR A 98 -5.71 0.29 -0.01
CA TYR A 98 -7.15 0.02 0.02
C TYR A 98 -7.84 0.91 1.06
N ARG A 99 -9.08 1.27 0.78
CA ARG A 99 -10.01 1.71 1.80
C ARG A 99 -10.61 0.48 2.47
N GLY A 100 -10.71 0.51 3.79
CA GLY A 100 -11.31 -0.58 4.55
C GLY A 100 -12.04 -0.10 5.80
N LEU A 101 -12.72 -1.03 6.45
CA LEU A 101 -13.46 -0.81 7.69
C LEU A 101 -12.85 -1.68 8.79
N ASP A 102 -12.54 -1.11 9.94
CA ASP A 102 -12.29 -1.85 11.17
C ASP A 102 -13.66 -2.26 11.77
N PRO A 103 -14.07 -3.52 11.66
CA PRO A 103 -15.40 -3.95 12.10
C PRO A 103 -15.58 -3.90 13.63
N LYS A 104 -14.46 -3.89 14.40
CA LYS A 104 -14.52 -3.85 15.86
C LYS A 104 -15.00 -2.52 16.41
N ILE A 105 -14.66 -1.42 15.71
CA ILE A 105 -14.95 -0.06 16.17
C ILE A 105 -15.67 0.79 15.12
N GLY A 106 -16.03 0.21 13.97
CA GLY A 106 -16.77 0.89 12.90
C GLY A 106 -15.98 2.02 12.23
N ARG A 107 -14.63 1.96 12.25
CA ARG A 107 -13.78 3.03 11.74
C ARG A 107 -13.29 2.73 10.33
N VAL A 108 -13.45 3.72 9.43
CA VAL A 108 -12.83 3.70 8.09
C VAL A 108 -11.32 3.91 8.24
N VAL A 109 -10.55 3.11 7.51
CA VAL A 109 -9.08 3.12 7.51
C VAL A 109 -8.55 3.07 6.08
N ALA A 110 -7.32 3.54 5.88
CA ALA A 110 -6.52 3.22 4.71
C ALA A 110 -5.59 2.04 5.06
N LEU A 111 -5.52 1.04 4.18
CA LEU A 111 -4.65 -0.13 4.34
C LEU A 111 -3.62 -0.13 3.22
N LYS A 112 -2.38 0.17 3.54
CA LYS A 112 -1.25 0.07 2.61
C LYS A 112 -0.66 -1.32 2.70
N THR A 113 -0.62 -2.03 1.55
CA THR A 113 -0.13 -3.40 1.48
C THR A 113 1.23 -3.46 0.79
N MET A 114 2.05 -4.44 1.20
CA MET A 114 3.37 -4.71 0.61
C MET A 114 3.57 -6.22 0.47
N ALA A 115 3.80 -6.69 -0.75
CA ALA A 115 4.07 -8.10 -1.04
C ALA A 115 5.56 -8.42 -0.88
N LEU A 116 6.07 -8.37 0.36
CA LEU A 116 7.50 -8.53 0.66
C LEU A 116 8.08 -9.83 0.09
N ALA A 117 7.31 -10.91 0.07
CA ALA A 117 7.74 -12.20 -0.46
C ALA A 117 7.82 -12.27 -2.00
N GLU A 118 7.29 -11.29 -2.73
CA GLU A 118 7.50 -11.18 -4.18
C GLU A 118 8.85 -10.54 -4.52
N GLU A 119 9.37 -9.74 -3.60
CA GLU A 119 10.57 -8.94 -3.82
C GLU A 119 11.81 -9.53 -3.12
N PHE A 120 11.63 -10.23 -1.98
CA PHE A 120 12.69 -10.80 -1.16
C PHE A 120 12.55 -12.31 -0.99
N SER A 121 13.65 -13.01 -0.74
CA SER A 121 13.68 -14.42 -0.46
C SER A 121 14.69 -14.78 0.64
N GLY A 122 14.49 -15.92 1.30
CA GLY A 122 15.41 -16.41 2.32
C GLY A 122 15.63 -15.41 3.47
N ASP A 123 16.88 -15.21 3.87
CA ASP A 123 17.25 -14.32 4.98
C ASP A 123 16.91 -12.84 4.69
N GLU A 124 16.96 -12.43 3.41
CA GLU A 124 16.59 -11.08 3.02
C GLU A 124 15.12 -10.76 3.30
N LEU A 125 14.23 -11.73 3.15
CA LEU A 125 12.81 -11.59 3.48
C LEU A 125 12.60 -11.42 4.98
N VAL A 126 13.33 -12.17 5.79
CA VAL A 126 13.29 -12.05 7.26
C VAL A 126 13.71 -10.64 7.69
N ASP A 127 14.79 -10.13 7.11
CA ASP A 127 15.30 -8.80 7.40
C ASP A 127 14.34 -7.70 6.91
N ALA A 128 13.73 -7.86 5.73
CA ALA A 128 12.75 -6.91 5.18
C ALA A 128 11.49 -6.84 6.06
N ARG A 129 10.98 -7.99 6.53
CA ARG A 129 9.86 -8.06 7.47
C ARG A 129 10.20 -7.37 8.80
N ALA A 130 11.34 -7.66 9.39
CA ALA A 130 11.77 -7.06 10.64
C ALA A 130 11.90 -5.52 10.52
N ARG A 131 12.41 -5.04 9.37
CA ARG A 131 12.47 -3.60 9.09
C ARG A 131 11.09 -2.98 8.92
N PHE A 132 10.19 -3.63 8.16
CA PHE A 132 8.82 -3.15 7.96
C PHE A 132 8.11 -2.90 9.29
N PHE A 133 8.11 -3.87 10.20
CA PHE A 133 7.45 -3.73 11.50
C PHE A 133 8.13 -2.69 12.39
N ARG A 134 9.45 -2.57 12.36
CA ARG A 134 10.20 -1.55 13.10
C ARG A 134 9.88 -0.14 12.61
N GLU A 135 9.82 0.08 11.29
CA GLU A 135 9.48 1.37 10.72
C GLU A 135 8.01 1.72 11.00
N ALA A 136 7.10 0.75 10.90
CA ALA A 136 5.69 0.93 11.26
C ALA A 136 5.54 1.28 12.75
N GLU A 137 6.25 0.61 13.65
CA GLU A 137 6.27 0.93 15.09
C GLU A 137 6.80 2.34 15.34
N THR A 138 7.89 2.71 14.69
CA THR A 138 8.52 4.04 14.85
C THR A 138 7.59 5.14 14.38
N ALA A 139 7.00 5.01 13.20
CA ALA A 139 6.03 5.96 12.65
C ALA A 139 4.72 5.97 13.46
N GLY A 140 4.31 4.83 14.02
CA GLY A 140 3.11 4.69 14.85
C GLY A 140 3.17 5.45 16.18
N ARG A 141 4.35 5.86 16.63
CA ARG A 141 4.52 6.70 17.83
C ARG A 141 4.28 8.18 17.55
N LEU A 142 4.24 8.58 16.27
CA LEU A 142 4.03 9.99 15.91
C LEU A 142 2.54 10.36 16.07
N GLN A 143 2.27 11.41 16.84
CA GLN A 143 0.93 11.96 17.06
C GLN A 143 0.96 13.46 16.78
N HIS A 144 0.55 13.86 15.59
CA HIS A 144 0.54 15.25 15.16
C HIS A 144 -0.64 15.50 14.19
N PRO A 145 -1.31 16.67 14.25
CA PRO A 145 -2.47 16.94 13.39
C PRO A 145 -2.16 16.85 11.89
N ASN A 146 -0.92 17.11 11.49
CA ASN A 146 -0.49 17.07 10.09
C ASN A 146 0.35 15.82 9.74
N ILE A 147 0.30 14.76 10.54
CA ILE A 147 0.86 13.44 10.24
C ILE A 147 -0.27 12.43 10.22
N VAL A 148 -0.26 11.52 9.26
CA VAL A 148 -1.21 10.39 9.21
C VAL A 148 -0.94 9.46 10.37
N THR A 149 -1.99 9.18 11.16
CA THR A 149 -1.89 8.29 12.31
C THR A 149 -1.87 6.84 11.87
N ILE A 150 -0.88 6.06 12.28
CA ILE A 150 -0.87 4.61 12.11
C ILE A 150 -1.63 3.97 13.28
N PHE A 151 -2.54 3.04 12.97
CA PHE A 151 -3.37 2.36 13.95
C PHE A 151 -2.91 0.94 14.24
N ASP A 152 -2.35 0.27 13.22
CA ASP A 152 -1.99 -1.13 13.30
C ASP A 152 -1.03 -1.50 12.17
N ALA A 153 -0.26 -2.56 12.36
CA ALA A 153 0.53 -3.20 11.32
C ALA A 153 0.45 -4.71 11.48
N GLY A 154 0.35 -5.44 10.39
CA GLY A 154 0.21 -6.89 10.41
C GLY A 154 0.68 -7.55 9.14
N GLU A 155 0.56 -8.87 9.12
CA GLU A 155 0.85 -9.69 7.94
C GLU A 155 -0.19 -10.80 7.83
N GLU A 156 -0.69 -11.04 6.63
CA GLU A 156 -1.57 -12.15 6.31
C GLU A 156 -1.21 -12.72 4.94
N SER A 157 -1.02 -14.04 4.87
CA SER A 157 -0.72 -14.76 3.61
C SER A 157 0.46 -14.18 2.81
N ASP A 158 1.56 -13.82 3.49
CA ASP A 158 2.76 -13.18 2.93
C ASP A 158 2.56 -11.73 2.45
N LEU A 159 1.42 -11.12 2.75
CA LEU A 159 1.13 -9.72 2.47
C LEU A 159 1.22 -8.92 3.77
N ALA A 160 2.26 -8.10 3.89
CA ALA A 160 2.39 -7.16 5.00
C ALA A 160 1.45 -5.95 4.76
N TYR A 161 0.89 -5.39 5.84
CA TYR A 161 0.02 -4.22 5.74
C TYR A 161 0.19 -3.26 6.92
N ILE A 162 -0.09 -2.00 6.65
CA ILE A 162 -0.24 -0.93 7.65
C ILE A 162 -1.65 -0.39 7.55
N ALA A 163 -2.38 -0.41 8.68
CA ALA A 163 -3.67 0.24 8.82
C ALA A 163 -3.46 1.64 9.41
N MET A 164 -3.96 2.65 8.71
CA MET A 164 -3.74 4.05 9.05
C MET A 164 -5.00 4.90 8.86
N GLU A 165 -4.95 6.11 9.34
CA GLU A 165 -5.98 7.12 9.17
C GLU A 165 -6.34 7.28 7.69
N PHE A 166 -7.62 7.13 7.38
CA PHE A 166 -8.14 7.48 6.06
C PHE A 166 -8.28 9.00 5.97
N VAL A 167 -7.54 9.60 5.06
CA VAL A 167 -7.57 11.03 4.80
C VAL A 167 -8.42 11.29 3.57
N GLY A 168 -9.40 12.16 3.68
CA GLY A 168 -10.14 12.69 2.54
C GLY A 168 -9.23 13.52 1.62
N GLY A 169 -9.76 13.94 0.48
CA GLY A 169 -8.99 14.72 -0.49
C GLY A 169 -8.05 13.87 -1.34
N THR A 170 -6.94 14.48 -1.77
CA THR A 170 -5.98 13.84 -2.68
C THR A 170 -4.56 14.27 -2.34
N ASP A 171 -3.58 13.56 -2.90
CA ASP A 171 -2.19 14.03 -2.86
C ASP A 171 -1.98 15.31 -3.69
N LEU A 172 -0.84 15.95 -3.48
CA LEU A 172 -0.50 17.20 -4.17
C LEU A 172 0.01 17.01 -5.60
N VAL A 173 0.15 15.78 -6.11
CA VAL A 173 0.66 15.54 -7.48
C VAL A 173 -0.21 16.23 -8.52
N LYS A 174 -1.53 16.26 -8.33
CA LYS A 174 -2.44 16.94 -9.25
C LYS A 174 -2.23 18.46 -9.33
N HIS A 175 -1.50 19.04 -8.37
CA HIS A 175 -1.21 20.48 -8.28
C HIS A 175 0.24 20.82 -8.62
N THR A 176 0.92 19.95 -9.36
CA THR A 176 2.33 20.14 -9.78
C THR A 176 2.49 20.58 -11.22
N LYS A 177 1.40 20.88 -11.92
CA LYS A 177 1.44 21.34 -13.32
C LYS A 177 0.97 22.79 -13.43
N PRO A 178 1.50 23.59 -14.36
CA PRO A 178 1.14 25.01 -14.49
C PRO A 178 -0.37 25.28 -14.54
N GLU A 179 -1.14 24.39 -15.19
CA GLU A 179 -2.59 24.51 -15.35
C GLU A 179 -3.42 24.17 -14.11
N SER A 180 -2.78 23.62 -13.07
CA SER A 180 -3.48 23.09 -11.87
C SER A 180 -2.87 23.55 -10.55
N LEU A 181 -2.04 24.60 -10.58
CA LEU A 181 -1.40 25.15 -9.38
C LEU A 181 -2.42 25.68 -8.39
N LEU A 182 -2.14 25.49 -7.11
CA LEU A 182 -2.89 26.12 -6.02
C LEU A 182 -2.50 27.59 -5.88
N PRO A 183 -3.38 28.42 -5.29
CA PRO A 183 -3.02 29.78 -4.89
C PRO A 183 -1.76 29.79 -3.99
N VAL A 184 -0.90 30.79 -4.18
CA VAL A 184 0.37 30.89 -3.43
C VAL A 184 0.17 30.82 -1.93
N ASP A 185 -0.83 31.55 -1.39
CA ASP A 185 -1.13 31.53 0.05
C ASP A 185 -1.51 30.13 0.56
N THR A 186 -2.23 29.34 -0.26
CA THR A 186 -2.58 27.96 0.05
C THR A 186 -1.32 27.09 0.08
N VAL A 187 -0.43 27.21 -0.92
CA VAL A 187 0.84 26.48 -0.96
C VAL A 187 1.69 26.81 0.27
N LEU A 188 1.84 28.08 0.60
CA LEU A 188 2.61 28.51 1.79
C LEU A 188 2.01 27.97 3.08
N SER A 189 0.68 27.98 3.20
CA SER A 189 -0.03 27.40 4.36
C SER A 189 0.22 25.89 4.48
N ILE A 190 0.17 25.15 3.36
CA ILE A 190 0.46 23.71 3.32
C ILE A 190 1.90 23.45 3.77
N VAL A 191 2.87 24.12 3.14
CA VAL A 191 4.30 23.93 3.44
C VAL A 191 4.64 24.29 4.86
N SER A 192 4.06 25.36 5.42
CA SER A 192 4.22 25.72 6.84
C SER A 192 3.77 24.58 7.76
N ARG A 193 2.61 23.99 7.51
CA ARG A 193 2.11 22.86 8.33
C ARG A 193 2.93 21.60 8.17
N VAL A 194 3.43 21.32 6.96
CA VAL A 194 4.36 20.21 6.71
C VAL A 194 5.67 20.44 7.45
N SER A 195 6.20 21.68 7.46
CA SER A 195 7.43 22.03 8.22
C SER A 195 7.27 21.76 9.71
N LEU A 196 6.11 22.12 10.31
CA LEU A 196 5.82 21.85 11.72
C LEU A 196 5.71 20.33 12.00
N ALA A 197 5.12 19.57 11.08
CA ALA A 197 5.05 18.11 11.18
C ALA A 197 6.45 17.47 11.13
N LEU A 198 7.32 17.95 10.25
CA LEU A 198 8.70 17.48 10.15
C LEU A 198 9.54 17.87 11.40
N ASP A 199 9.43 19.11 11.90
CA ASP A 199 10.10 19.51 13.13
C ASP A 199 9.69 18.60 14.30
N TYR A 200 8.39 18.31 14.44
CA TYR A 200 7.90 17.39 15.45
C TYR A 200 8.51 15.99 15.30
N ALA A 201 8.51 15.42 14.08
CA ALA A 201 9.06 14.09 13.81
C ALA A 201 10.58 14.06 14.09
N HIS A 202 11.33 15.07 13.66
CA HIS A 202 12.78 15.17 13.88
C HIS A 202 13.13 15.22 15.36
N ARG A 203 12.35 15.93 16.19
CA ARG A 203 12.50 15.90 17.66
C ARG A 203 12.28 14.53 18.27
N GLN A 204 11.46 13.68 17.61
CA GLN A 204 11.26 12.27 17.95
C GLN A 204 12.30 11.34 17.28
N GLN A 205 13.34 11.93 16.66
CA GLN A 205 14.40 11.20 15.92
C GLN A 205 13.88 10.39 14.72
N VAL A 206 12.75 10.79 14.15
CA VAL A 206 12.16 10.21 12.95
C VAL A 206 12.39 11.14 11.78
N VAL A 207 13.08 10.64 10.74
CA VAL A 207 13.32 11.32 9.46
C VAL A 207 12.45 10.69 8.41
N HIS A 208 11.75 11.49 7.61
CA HIS A 208 10.79 11.00 6.60
C HIS A 208 11.49 10.36 5.39
N ARG A 209 12.51 11.04 4.82
CA ARG A 209 13.37 10.61 3.71
C ARG A 209 12.73 10.53 2.32
N ASP A 210 11.43 10.75 2.20
CA ASP A 210 10.72 10.70 0.91
C ASP A 210 9.63 11.79 0.84
N ILE A 211 9.99 13.03 1.22
CA ILE A 211 9.08 14.18 1.10
C ILE A 211 8.93 14.55 -0.38
N LYS A 212 7.69 14.50 -0.85
CA LYS A 212 7.30 14.82 -2.23
C LYS A 212 5.79 15.06 -2.31
N PRO A 213 5.26 15.67 -3.39
CA PRO A 213 3.83 15.93 -3.54
C PRO A 213 2.94 14.69 -3.32
N ALA A 214 3.39 13.50 -3.76
CA ALA A 214 2.65 12.25 -3.60
C ALA A 214 2.45 11.82 -2.13
N ASN A 215 3.29 12.28 -1.21
CA ASN A 215 3.25 11.94 0.20
C ASN A 215 2.66 13.05 1.08
N ILE A 216 2.02 14.05 0.47
CA ILE A 216 1.33 15.14 1.15
C ILE A 216 -0.12 15.16 0.67
N MET A 217 -1.04 14.79 1.56
CA MET A 217 -2.47 14.81 1.30
C MET A 217 -3.04 16.19 1.63
N PHE A 218 -3.92 16.67 0.76
CA PHE A 218 -4.65 17.93 0.95
C PHE A 218 -6.13 17.74 0.66
N GLU A 219 -6.97 18.18 1.58
CA GLU A 219 -8.42 18.20 1.44
C GLU A 219 -8.90 19.66 1.45
N PRO A 220 -9.28 20.20 0.29
CA PRO A 220 -9.64 21.61 0.16
C PRO A 220 -10.86 22.03 1.03
N ASP A 221 -11.87 21.17 1.17
CA ASP A 221 -13.12 21.48 1.86
C ASP A 221 -12.92 21.70 3.37
N THR A 222 -12.07 20.89 3.99
CA THR A 222 -11.73 20.99 5.40
C THR A 222 -10.41 21.74 5.65
N ASN A 223 -9.70 22.07 4.57
CA ASN A 223 -8.34 22.61 4.60
C ASN A 223 -7.37 21.69 5.39
N ALA A 224 -7.64 20.38 5.44
CA ALA A 224 -6.77 19.43 6.12
C ALA A 224 -5.51 19.13 5.30
N VAL A 225 -4.36 19.07 5.98
CA VAL A 225 -3.07 18.66 5.40
C VAL A 225 -2.49 17.55 6.23
N LYS A 226 -2.09 16.46 5.60
CA LYS A 226 -1.49 15.30 6.26
C LYS A 226 -0.29 14.79 5.48
N VAL A 227 0.84 14.59 6.15
CA VAL A 227 2.01 13.89 5.61
C VAL A 227 1.83 12.40 5.85
N THR A 228 2.04 11.60 4.79
CA THR A 228 1.92 10.13 4.80
C THR A 228 3.28 9.48 4.64
N ASP A 229 3.37 8.18 4.89
CA ASP A 229 4.53 7.34 4.56
C ASP A 229 5.83 7.64 5.29
N PHE A 230 5.74 8.11 6.56
CA PHE A 230 6.92 8.27 7.41
C PHE A 230 7.68 6.95 7.57
N GLY A 231 8.99 6.99 7.31
CA GLY A 231 9.94 5.90 7.60
C GLY A 231 9.91 4.71 6.65
N ILE A 232 8.82 4.49 5.88
CA ILE A 232 8.64 3.32 5.00
C ILE A 232 9.68 3.26 3.88
N ALA A 233 10.29 4.40 3.53
CA ALA A 233 11.33 4.50 2.49
C ALA A 233 12.59 3.68 2.80
N ARG A 234 12.93 3.41 4.08
CA ARG A 234 14.10 2.58 4.44
C ARG A 234 13.99 1.12 4.00
N ILE A 235 12.78 0.63 3.80
CA ILE A 235 12.58 -0.74 3.28
C ILE A 235 13.09 -0.80 1.84
N SER A 236 12.88 0.25 1.06
CA SER A 236 13.32 0.36 -0.34
C SER A 236 14.77 0.79 -0.51
N ASP A 237 15.39 1.48 0.45
CA ASP A 237 16.80 1.93 0.34
C ASP A 237 17.79 0.78 0.25
N SER A 238 17.46 -0.38 0.82
CA SER A 238 18.27 -1.59 0.69
C SER A 238 18.28 -2.20 -0.71
N TYR A 239 17.31 -1.83 -1.57
CA TYR A 239 17.27 -2.23 -2.99
C TYR A 239 18.28 -1.51 -3.86
N LYS A 240 18.61 -0.27 -3.51
CA LYS A 240 19.47 0.59 -4.35
C LYS A 240 20.89 0.07 -4.51
N THR A 241 21.35 -0.77 -3.58
CA THR A 241 22.75 -1.22 -3.56
C THR A 241 23.05 -2.41 -4.47
N LYS A 242 22.05 -3.24 -4.84
CA LYS A 242 22.30 -4.46 -5.63
C LYS A 242 22.06 -4.30 -7.14
N THR A 243 21.14 -3.44 -7.56
CA THR A 243 20.75 -3.35 -8.99
C THR A 243 21.21 -2.06 -9.69
N GLY A 244 21.78 -1.12 -8.96
CA GLY A 244 22.16 0.20 -9.53
C GLY A 244 20.97 1.06 -10.00
N LEU A 245 19.74 0.56 -9.83
CA LEU A 245 18.51 1.26 -10.15
C LEU A 245 18.09 2.11 -8.95
N VAL A 246 18.08 3.43 -9.13
CA VAL A 246 17.50 4.37 -8.15
C VAL A 246 15.99 4.21 -8.19
N LEU A 247 15.42 3.41 -7.27
CA LEU A 247 13.97 3.35 -7.09
C LEU A 247 13.50 4.61 -6.34
N GLY A 248 12.53 5.29 -6.89
CA GLY A 248 11.99 6.55 -6.37
C GLY A 248 12.05 7.66 -7.41
N THR A 249 11.56 8.85 -7.09
CA THR A 249 11.67 10.02 -7.94
C THR A 249 12.94 10.79 -7.53
N PRO A 250 14.08 10.62 -8.24
CA PRO A 250 15.37 11.20 -7.83
C PRO A 250 15.33 12.71 -7.66
N SER A 251 14.36 13.36 -8.33
CA SER A 251 14.19 14.82 -8.36
C SER A 251 14.00 15.45 -6.98
N PHE A 252 13.49 14.71 -6.00
CA PHE A 252 13.25 15.21 -4.64
C PHE A 252 14.34 14.80 -3.64
N MET A 253 15.26 13.90 -4.04
CA MET A 253 16.31 13.40 -3.17
C MET A 253 17.35 14.47 -2.88
N SER A 254 17.76 14.57 -1.62
CA SER A 254 18.88 15.44 -1.22
C SER A 254 20.21 14.93 -1.78
N PRO A 255 21.22 15.79 -1.91
CA PRO A 255 22.55 15.40 -2.42
C PRO A 255 23.16 14.24 -1.62
N GLU A 256 23.03 14.24 -0.30
CA GLU A 256 23.52 13.18 0.58
C GLU A 256 22.79 11.86 0.35
N GLN A 257 21.49 11.87 0.07
CA GLN A 257 20.74 10.67 -0.29
C GLN A 257 21.19 10.10 -1.64
N LEU A 258 21.40 10.95 -2.63
CA LEU A 258 21.93 10.54 -3.94
C LEU A 258 23.34 9.96 -3.82
N ALA A 259 24.16 10.50 -2.92
CA ALA A 259 25.50 9.99 -2.62
C ALA A 259 25.49 8.70 -1.75
N GLY A 260 24.31 8.21 -1.30
CA GLY A 260 24.22 7.06 -0.41
C GLY A 260 24.71 7.33 1.02
N ALA A 261 24.86 8.59 1.41
CA ALA A 261 25.24 8.98 2.76
C ALA A 261 24.03 8.96 3.71
N SER A 262 24.31 9.08 5.00
CA SER A 262 23.25 9.09 6.03
C SER A 262 22.38 10.34 5.89
N ALA A 263 21.08 10.15 5.67
CA ALA A 263 20.08 11.20 5.65
C ALA A 263 19.65 11.56 7.07
N ASP A 264 19.57 12.86 7.37
CA ASP A 264 19.00 13.42 8.60
C ASP A 264 17.85 14.39 8.29
N GLY A 265 17.35 15.13 9.28
CA GLY A 265 16.24 16.06 9.10
C GLY A 265 16.48 17.15 8.03
N ARG A 266 17.71 17.48 7.70
CA ARG A 266 18.05 18.44 6.64
C ARG A 266 17.70 17.89 5.24
N SER A 267 17.78 16.57 5.07
CA SER A 267 17.36 15.92 3.82
C SER A 267 15.86 16.12 3.56
N ASP A 268 15.02 16.04 4.59
CA ASP A 268 13.58 16.31 4.47
C ASP A 268 13.31 17.77 4.11
N LEU A 269 14.08 18.71 4.69
CA LEU A 269 13.94 20.13 4.38
C LEU A 269 14.36 20.46 2.95
N TYR A 270 15.40 19.81 2.44
CA TYR A 270 15.79 19.92 1.04
C TYR A 270 14.63 19.45 0.13
N SER A 271 14.10 18.27 0.38
CA SER A 271 12.98 17.67 -0.38
C SER A 271 11.72 18.53 -0.30
N LEU A 272 11.44 19.16 0.87
CA LEU A 272 10.35 20.11 1.03
C LEU A 272 10.58 21.39 0.22
N GLY A 273 11.82 21.89 0.13
CA GLY A 273 12.19 23.02 -0.73
C GLY A 273 11.92 22.74 -2.21
N VAL A 274 12.31 21.54 -2.70
CA VAL A 274 12.01 21.10 -4.07
C VAL A 274 10.49 20.98 -4.29
N THR A 275 9.77 20.41 -3.31
CA THR A 275 8.30 20.29 -3.36
C THR A 275 7.65 21.68 -3.45
N LEU A 276 8.08 22.64 -2.62
CA LEU A 276 7.60 24.02 -2.63
C LEU A 276 7.86 24.67 -4.00
N TYR A 277 9.07 24.53 -4.54
CA TYR A 277 9.40 25.05 -5.85
C TYR A 277 8.44 24.52 -6.92
N GLN A 278 8.25 23.19 -6.97
CA GLN A 278 7.34 22.57 -7.94
C GLN A 278 5.88 23.03 -7.77
N LEU A 279 5.38 23.17 -6.54
CA LEU A 279 4.01 23.62 -6.28
C LEU A 279 3.79 25.10 -6.64
N LEU A 280 4.84 25.91 -6.68
CA LEU A 280 4.75 27.33 -7.07
C LEU A 280 4.95 27.56 -8.56
N THR A 281 5.71 26.71 -9.22
CA THR A 281 6.14 26.94 -10.64
C THR A 281 5.52 25.94 -11.62
N GLY A 282 5.16 24.75 -11.15
CA GLY A 282 4.68 23.67 -12.01
C GLY A 282 5.80 22.94 -12.78
N VAL A 283 7.07 23.11 -12.35
CA VAL A 283 8.25 22.57 -13.08
C VAL A 283 9.05 21.66 -12.16
#